data_22fe4eb1bfb520b9fff82a83c8069605
#
_entry.id   22fe4eb1bfb520b9fff82a83c8069605
#
_cell.length_a   1.000
_cell.length_b   1.000
_cell.length_c   1.000
_cell.angle_alpha   90.00
_cell.angle_beta   90.00
_cell.angle_gamma   90.00
#
_symmetry.space_group_name_H-M   'P 1'
#
loop_
_entity.id
_entity.type
_entity.pdbx_description
1 polymer ?
#
loop_
_entity_poly.entity_id
_entity_poly.type
_entity_poly.pdbx_seq_one_letter_code
_entity_poly.pdbx_strand_id
1 'polypeptide(L)'
;MVLSPQNITGIESFKEYYQNYLTGFSDIEFTIINVFGQDENIVKQWSFKGKHTGSFFGIPATQKMVDVQGVTIVKMKDGKIAQEQDFMDNMVFFEQLGIVSDPKNTQVIDQLYDAFATGDMPTVLSLMDQKVEWNEAESNSLSDGNPYIGPEAVLNGVFARIGGLYESFLVTDVELHEMNNNKVLATLRYKIKAKNGGEEFDVQVAHLWTLTDGKITAFQQYADTKKLANAEE
;
A
#
# COMPACT_ATOMS: atom_id res chain seq x y z
N MET A 1 0.38 4.67 20.00
CA MET A 1 -0.20 5.89 20.59
C MET A 1 -1.45 6.21 19.80
N VAL A 2 -2.61 6.15 20.38
CA VAL A 2 -3.86 6.53 19.71
C VAL A 2 -4.08 7.99 20.08
N LEU A 3 -4.06 8.88 19.09
CA LEU A 3 -4.68 10.19 19.24
C LEU A 3 -6.18 9.93 19.35
N SER A 4 -6.62 9.58 20.55
CA SER A 4 -8.04 9.37 20.81
C SER A 4 -8.71 10.74 20.71
N PRO A 5 -9.80 10.87 19.95
CA PRO A 5 -10.59 12.08 19.92
C PRO A 5 -11.34 12.21 21.24
N GLN A 6 -10.62 12.62 22.31
CA GLN A 6 -11.28 13.09 23.50
C GLN A 6 -11.73 14.53 23.27
N ASN A 7 -12.98 14.82 23.63
CA ASN A 7 -13.49 16.18 23.57
C ASN A 7 -12.64 17.09 24.47
N ILE A 8 -12.07 18.11 23.87
CA ILE A 8 -11.33 19.15 24.58
C ILE A 8 -12.35 20.19 25.03
N THR A 9 -12.32 20.54 26.32
CA THR A 9 -13.27 21.51 26.88
C THR A 9 -12.54 22.65 27.54
N GLY A 10 -12.93 23.89 27.22
CA GLY A 10 -12.39 25.11 27.75
C GLY A 10 -11.22 25.68 26.97
N ILE A 11 -11.04 27.00 27.10
CA ILE A 11 -10.10 27.76 26.26
C ILE A 11 -8.63 27.42 26.54
N GLU A 12 -8.27 27.03 27.75
CA GLU A 12 -6.89 26.71 28.10
C GLU A 12 -6.48 25.34 27.46
N SER A 13 -7.32 24.31 27.60
CA SER A 13 -7.07 23.03 26.97
C SER A 13 -7.06 23.12 25.43
N PHE A 14 -7.87 24.01 24.87
CA PHE A 14 -7.86 24.31 23.44
C PHE A 14 -6.52 24.93 23.00
N LYS A 15 -6.01 25.91 23.76
CA LYS A 15 -4.69 26.51 23.51
C LYS A 15 -3.56 25.49 23.61
N GLU A 16 -3.57 24.62 24.62
CA GLU A 16 -2.59 23.54 24.79
C GLU A 16 -2.60 22.57 23.63
N TYR A 17 -3.78 22.23 23.12
CA TYR A 17 -3.91 21.36 21.95
C TYR A 17 -3.21 21.96 20.72
N TYR A 18 -3.52 23.21 20.38
CA TYR A 18 -2.90 23.88 19.23
C TYR A 18 -1.43 24.23 19.45
N GLN A 19 -1.00 24.38 20.71
CA GLN A 19 0.42 24.58 21.03
C GLN A 19 1.29 23.40 20.55
N ASN A 20 0.76 22.17 20.51
CA ASN A 20 1.49 21.01 19.98
C ASN A 20 1.85 21.18 18.49
N TYR A 21 1.00 21.85 17.71
CA TYR A 21 1.32 22.15 16.30
C TYR A 21 2.45 23.20 16.22
N LEU A 22 2.37 24.26 17.02
CA LEU A 22 3.35 25.36 17.01
C LEU A 22 4.72 24.93 17.53
N THR A 23 4.77 23.99 18.47
CA THR A 23 6.04 23.45 19.01
C THR A 23 6.56 22.25 18.23
N GLY A 24 5.68 21.49 17.60
CA GLY A 24 6.02 20.30 16.83
C GLY A 24 6.57 20.61 15.43
N PHE A 25 6.17 21.75 14.85
CA PHE A 25 6.51 22.07 13.45
C PHE A 25 7.22 23.41 13.32
N SER A 26 8.15 23.51 12.38
CA SER A 26 8.71 24.75 11.84
C SER A 26 8.16 25.00 10.43
N ASP A 27 8.42 26.19 9.91
CA ASP A 27 8.03 26.60 8.54
C ASP A 27 6.52 26.39 8.28
N ILE A 28 5.72 26.74 9.30
CA ILE A 28 4.27 26.52 9.27
C ILE A 28 3.60 27.49 8.28
N GLU A 29 2.86 26.92 7.34
CA GLU A 29 1.92 27.62 6.49
C GLU A 29 0.51 27.07 6.74
N PHE A 30 -0.37 27.87 7.33
CA PHE A 30 -1.78 27.53 7.49
C PHE A 30 -2.62 28.47 6.63
N THR A 31 -3.36 27.91 5.67
CA THR A 31 -4.16 28.70 4.72
C THR A 31 -5.62 28.28 4.79
N ILE A 32 -6.52 29.24 4.97
CA ILE A 32 -7.96 29.01 4.77
C ILE A 32 -8.26 29.15 3.30
N ILE A 33 -8.68 28.06 2.66
CA ILE A 33 -8.96 27.96 1.23
C ILE A 33 -10.36 28.48 0.93
N ASN A 34 -11.36 28.03 1.69
CA ASN A 34 -12.76 28.40 1.54
C ASN A 34 -13.45 28.49 2.89
N VAL A 35 -14.45 29.36 2.96
CA VAL A 35 -15.36 29.44 4.12
C VAL A 35 -16.81 29.50 3.62
N PHE A 36 -17.62 28.62 4.17
CA PHE A 36 -19.05 28.57 3.93
C PHE A 36 -19.78 28.72 5.25
N GLY A 37 -20.91 29.42 5.27
CA GLY A 37 -21.66 29.58 6.51
C GLY A 37 -23.16 29.64 6.24
N GLN A 38 -23.92 29.09 7.19
CA GLN A 38 -25.36 29.25 7.29
C GLN A 38 -25.73 29.36 8.78
N ASP A 39 -26.41 30.42 9.14
CA ASP A 39 -26.80 30.73 10.53
C ASP A 39 -25.59 30.71 11.47
N GLU A 40 -25.62 29.86 12.50
CA GLU A 40 -24.54 29.69 13.46
C GLU A 40 -23.47 28.67 13.03
N ASN A 41 -23.64 28.04 11.87
CA ASN A 41 -22.70 27.01 11.41
C ASN A 41 -21.78 27.54 10.31
N ILE A 42 -20.49 27.30 10.49
CA ILE A 42 -19.44 27.66 9.53
C ILE A 42 -18.64 26.42 9.20
N VAL A 43 -18.30 26.24 7.93
CA VAL A 43 -17.39 25.21 7.44
C VAL A 43 -16.16 25.92 6.87
N LYS A 44 -14.98 25.62 7.40
CA LYS A 44 -13.69 26.10 6.90
C LYS A 44 -12.98 24.95 6.18
N GLN A 45 -12.59 25.16 4.94
CA GLN A 45 -11.63 24.31 4.25
C GLN A 45 -10.26 24.95 4.39
N TRP A 46 -9.24 24.16 4.75
CA TRP A 46 -7.91 24.65 5.04
C TRP A 46 -6.82 23.72 4.53
N SER A 47 -5.60 24.25 4.41
CA SER A 47 -4.37 23.48 4.22
C SER A 47 -3.38 23.80 5.32
N PHE A 48 -2.60 22.81 5.70
CA PHE A 48 -1.50 22.93 6.67
C PHE A 48 -0.24 22.32 6.06
N LYS A 49 0.85 23.10 6.06
CA LYS A 49 2.20 22.66 5.71
C LYS A 49 3.13 22.97 6.86
N GLY A 50 4.14 22.11 7.05
CA GLY A 50 5.17 22.36 8.06
C GLY A 50 6.19 21.24 8.08
N LYS A 51 7.36 21.55 8.65
CA LYS A 51 8.41 20.55 8.90
C LYS A 51 8.34 20.10 10.35
N HIS A 52 8.25 18.79 10.59
CA HIS A 52 8.18 18.22 11.93
C HIS A 52 9.54 18.25 12.61
N THR A 53 9.82 19.31 13.38
CA THR A 53 11.13 19.60 13.99
C THR A 53 11.14 19.52 15.50
N GLY A 54 9.98 19.43 16.13
CA GLY A 54 9.81 19.32 17.59
C GLY A 54 8.97 18.11 18.00
N SER A 55 8.66 17.99 19.28
CA SER A 55 7.74 16.94 19.75
C SER A 55 6.30 17.32 19.42
N PHE A 56 5.55 16.42 18.80
CA PHE A 56 4.14 16.58 18.44
C PHE A 56 3.31 15.49 19.12
N PHE A 57 2.51 15.83 20.10
CA PHE A 57 1.76 14.88 20.94
C PHE A 57 2.60 13.69 21.44
N GLY A 58 3.85 13.95 21.83
CA GLY A 58 4.79 12.93 22.31
C GLY A 58 5.50 12.16 21.19
N ILE A 59 5.23 12.46 19.93
CA ILE A 59 5.98 11.91 18.77
C ILE A 59 7.26 12.72 18.63
N PRO A 60 8.46 12.10 18.69
CA PRO A 60 9.73 12.77 18.47
C PRO A 60 9.85 13.36 17.07
N ALA A 61 10.60 14.45 16.91
CA ALA A 61 10.84 15.10 15.62
C ALA A 61 11.34 14.13 14.55
N THR A 62 10.62 14.01 13.44
CA THR A 62 10.96 13.11 12.32
C THR A 62 11.70 13.81 11.18
N GLN A 63 11.81 15.14 11.23
CA GLN A 63 12.41 16.00 10.19
C GLN A 63 11.68 15.94 8.83
N LYS A 64 10.49 15.33 8.78
CA LYS A 64 9.67 15.20 7.58
C LYS A 64 8.83 16.46 7.35
N MET A 65 8.54 16.72 6.07
CA MET A 65 7.56 17.73 5.66
C MET A 65 6.17 17.10 5.65
N VAL A 66 5.18 17.87 6.05
CA VAL A 66 3.76 17.53 5.89
C VAL A 66 3.07 18.58 5.03
N ASP A 67 2.13 18.14 4.20
CA ASP A 67 1.26 18.98 3.37
C ASP A 67 -0.12 18.30 3.31
N VAL A 68 -1.03 18.77 4.16
CA VAL A 68 -2.35 18.14 4.31
C VAL A 68 -3.47 19.18 4.18
N GLN A 69 -4.64 18.69 3.83
CA GLN A 69 -5.85 19.51 3.79
C GLN A 69 -6.89 18.94 4.73
N GLY A 70 -7.77 19.82 5.20
CA GLY A 70 -8.85 19.42 6.07
C GLY A 70 -10.02 20.37 6.03
N VAL A 71 -11.03 20.00 6.78
CA VAL A 71 -12.25 20.77 6.96
C VAL A 71 -12.53 20.88 8.46
N THR A 72 -12.85 22.09 8.93
CA THR A 72 -13.35 22.31 10.27
C THR A 72 -14.82 22.74 10.21
N ILE A 73 -15.67 22.06 10.96
CA ILE A 73 -17.03 22.49 11.22
C ILE A 73 -17.01 23.30 12.52
N VAL A 74 -17.46 24.54 12.44
CA VAL A 74 -17.52 25.49 13.57
C VAL A 74 -18.95 25.80 13.89
N LYS A 75 -19.31 25.74 15.17
CA LYS A 75 -20.57 26.25 15.68
C LYS A 75 -20.32 27.55 16.43
N MET A 76 -20.99 28.60 16.01
CA MET A 76 -20.94 29.92 16.64
C MET A 76 -22.04 30.07 17.66
N LYS A 77 -21.80 30.90 18.69
CA LYS A 77 -22.80 31.36 19.63
C LYS A 77 -22.40 32.75 20.10
N ASP A 78 -23.30 33.70 20.03
CA ASP A 78 -23.10 35.11 20.47
C ASP A 78 -21.80 35.73 19.87
N GLY A 79 -21.54 35.46 18.57
CA GLY A 79 -20.36 35.94 17.86
C GLY A 79 -19.02 35.31 18.26
N LYS A 80 -19.05 34.23 19.04
CA LYS A 80 -17.87 33.46 19.46
C LYS A 80 -17.95 32.02 19.02
N ILE A 81 -16.80 31.37 18.86
CA ILE A 81 -16.71 29.93 18.61
C ILE A 81 -17.17 29.19 19.87
N ALA A 82 -18.25 28.43 19.75
CA ALA A 82 -18.77 27.57 20.80
C ALA A 82 -18.26 26.13 20.68
N GLN A 83 -18.04 25.64 19.45
CA GLN A 83 -17.54 24.29 19.17
C GLN A 83 -16.79 24.27 17.84
N GLU A 84 -15.74 23.47 17.77
CA GLU A 84 -15.04 23.10 16.53
C GLU A 84 -14.90 21.60 16.44
N GLN A 85 -14.94 21.09 15.20
CA GLN A 85 -14.64 19.70 14.88
C GLN A 85 -13.84 19.64 13.59
N ASP A 86 -12.62 19.13 13.69
CA ASP A 86 -11.69 18.99 12.56
C ASP A 86 -11.82 17.62 11.91
N PHE A 87 -11.73 17.60 10.58
CA PHE A 87 -11.68 16.42 9.76
C PHE A 87 -10.49 16.55 8.80
N MET A 88 -9.60 15.60 8.86
CA MET A 88 -8.50 15.45 7.89
C MET A 88 -8.20 13.97 7.71
N ASP A 89 -7.46 13.63 6.66
CA ASP A 89 -6.94 12.29 6.49
C ASP A 89 -5.74 12.08 7.44
N ASN A 90 -6.02 11.43 8.56
CA ASN A 90 -5.00 11.13 9.56
C ASN A 90 -3.98 10.11 9.05
N MET A 91 -4.36 9.20 8.12
CA MET A 91 -3.45 8.23 7.57
C MET A 91 -2.38 8.94 6.72
N VAL A 92 -2.81 9.77 5.77
CA VAL A 92 -1.91 10.60 4.95
C VAL A 92 -0.99 11.47 5.83
N PHE A 93 -1.52 12.07 6.90
CA PHE A 93 -0.73 12.86 7.82
C PHE A 93 0.35 12.02 8.53
N PHE A 94 0.01 10.83 9.02
CA PHE A 94 0.94 9.95 9.70
C PHE A 94 1.98 9.31 8.76
N GLU A 95 1.60 9.01 7.52
CA GLU A 95 2.52 8.57 6.45
C GLU A 95 3.56 9.65 6.14
N GLN A 96 3.12 10.89 5.96
CA GLN A 96 4.02 12.02 5.72
C GLN A 96 4.94 12.27 6.92
N LEU A 97 4.46 12.08 8.15
CA LEU A 97 5.30 12.10 9.35
C LEU A 97 6.29 10.92 9.41
N GLY A 98 6.06 9.85 8.64
CA GLY A 98 6.89 8.64 8.66
C GLY A 98 6.71 7.80 9.92
N ILE A 99 5.57 7.91 10.61
CA ILE A 99 5.22 7.12 11.80
C ILE A 99 4.27 5.96 11.50
N VAL A 100 3.64 6.01 10.34
CA VAL A 100 2.99 4.87 9.69
C VAL A 100 3.82 4.62 8.44
N SER A 101 4.45 3.48 8.35
CA SER A 101 5.05 3.05 7.09
C SER A 101 3.93 2.54 6.21
N ASP A 102 3.85 3.00 4.97
CA ASP A 102 3.32 2.15 3.91
C ASP A 102 3.91 0.75 4.09
N PRO A 103 3.15 -0.30 4.00
CA PRO A 103 3.72 -1.63 4.04
C PRO A 103 4.86 -1.64 3.03
N LYS A 104 6.09 -1.99 3.50
CA LYS A 104 7.22 -2.08 2.58
C LYS A 104 6.77 -2.93 1.40
N ASN A 105 7.14 -2.55 0.21
CA ASN A 105 6.77 -3.31 -0.99
C ASN A 105 7.08 -4.81 -0.83
N THR A 106 8.16 -5.14 -0.12
CA THR A 106 8.50 -6.52 0.27
C THR A 106 7.42 -7.18 1.13
N GLN A 107 6.73 -6.47 2.03
CA GLN A 107 5.66 -7.05 2.86
C GLN A 107 4.40 -7.37 2.03
N VAL A 108 4.08 -6.54 1.02
CA VAL A 108 2.97 -6.80 0.10
C VAL A 108 3.26 -8.07 -0.73
N ILE A 109 4.50 -8.23 -1.19
CA ILE A 109 4.90 -9.42 -1.96
C ILE A 109 5.00 -10.67 -1.08
N ASP A 110 5.45 -10.54 0.16
CA ASP A 110 5.45 -11.63 1.14
C ASP A 110 4.02 -12.13 1.40
N GLN A 111 3.10 -11.20 1.66
CA GLN A 111 1.67 -11.52 1.81
C GLN A 111 1.08 -12.21 0.57
N LEU A 112 1.51 -11.82 -0.64
CA LEU A 112 1.05 -12.46 -1.88
C LEU A 112 1.51 -13.93 -1.93
N TYR A 113 2.77 -14.22 -1.61
CA TYR A 113 3.27 -15.60 -1.62
C TYR A 113 2.62 -16.45 -0.54
N ASP A 114 2.38 -15.91 0.66
CA ASP A 114 1.67 -16.60 1.74
C ASP A 114 0.22 -16.94 1.33
N ALA A 115 -0.48 -15.98 0.73
CA ALA A 115 -1.83 -16.18 0.23
C ALA A 115 -1.88 -17.20 -0.92
N PHE A 116 -0.90 -17.14 -1.83
CA PHE A 116 -0.80 -18.11 -2.94
C PHE A 116 -0.53 -19.51 -2.40
N ALA A 117 0.38 -19.69 -1.45
CA ALA A 117 0.71 -20.97 -0.84
C ALA A 117 -0.48 -21.63 -0.15
N THR A 118 -1.39 -20.85 0.41
CA THR A 118 -2.62 -21.33 1.07
C THR A 118 -3.83 -21.41 0.15
N GLY A 119 -3.70 -20.98 -1.12
CA GLY A 119 -4.79 -20.94 -2.10
C GLY A 119 -5.81 -19.82 -1.85
N ASP A 120 -5.46 -18.80 -1.05
CA ASP A 120 -6.31 -17.63 -0.82
C ASP A 120 -6.25 -16.67 -2.03
N MET A 121 -6.87 -17.09 -3.14
CA MET A 121 -6.94 -16.30 -4.37
C MET A 121 -7.61 -14.93 -4.18
N PRO A 122 -8.68 -14.76 -3.38
CA PRO A 122 -9.22 -13.45 -3.10
C PRO A 122 -8.17 -12.47 -2.56
N THR A 123 -7.33 -12.88 -1.62
CA THR A 123 -6.23 -12.04 -1.11
C THR A 123 -5.21 -11.77 -2.20
N VAL A 124 -4.74 -12.78 -2.93
CA VAL A 124 -3.78 -12.62 -4.05
C VAL A 124 -4.26 -11.56 -5.04
N LEU A 125 -5.52 -11.66 -5.50
CA LEU A 125 -6.09 -10.72 -6.49
C LEU A 125 -6.30 -9.32 -5.90
N SER A 126 -6.62 -9.23 -4.59
CA SER A 126 -6.84 -7.95 -3.93
C SER A 126 -5.56 -7.10 -3.82
N LEU A 127 -4.38 -7.72 -3.85
CA LEU A 127 -3.08 -7.03 -3.82
C LEU A 127 -2.70 -6.42 -5.18
N MET A 128 -3.39 -6.79 -6.25
CA MET A 128 -3.13 -6.28 -7.60
C MET A 128 -3.90 -4.99 -7.89
N ASP A 129 -3.31 -4.12 -8.69
CA ASP A 129 -4.03 -3.01 -9.31
C ASP A 129 -5.00 -3.53 -10.38
N GLN A 130 -6.09 -2.79 -10.64
CA GLN A 130 -7.10 -3.17 -11.64
C GLN A 130 -6.54 -3.21 -13.08
N LYS A 131 -5.39 -2.60 -13.31
CA LYS A 131 -4.67 -2.56 -14.58
C LYS A 131 -3.30 -3.21 -14.50
N VAL A 132 -3.09 -4.11 -13.55
CA VAL A 132 -1.81 -4.83 -13.44
C VAL A 132 -1.41 -5.43 -14.79
N GLU A 133 -0.14 -5.25 -15.15
CA GLU A 133 0.46 -5.86 -16.34
C GLU A 133 1.27 -7.09 -15.90
N TRP A 134 0.84 -8.28 -16.32
CA TRP A 134 1.45 -9.54 -15.90
C TRP A 134 2.10 -10.25 -17.08
N ASN A 135 3.39 -10.48 -16.97
CA ASN A 135 4.18 -11.16 -17.99
C ASN A 135 4.82 -12.44 -17.44
N GLU A 136 4.44 -13.57 -18.00
CA GLU A 136 5.14 -14.83 -17.83
C GLU A 136 6.45 -14.83 -18.64
N ALA A 137 7.39 -15.70 -18.27
CA ALA A 137 8.66 -15.84 -18.98
C ALA A 137 8.41 -16.29 -20.43
N GLU A 138 9.19 -15.74 -21.35
CA GLU A 138 9.12 -16.13 -22.76
C GLU A 138 9.34 -17.64 -22.93
N SER A 139 8.59 -18.25 -23.84
CA SER A 139 8.60 -19.71 -24.08
C SER A 139 8.07 -20.57 -22.92
N ASN A 140 7.41 -19.97 -21.93
CA ASN A 140 6.57 -20.66 -20.96
C ASN A 140 5.19 -20.94 -21.60
N SER A 141 4.59 -22.08 -21.34
CA SER A 141 3.25 -22.45 -21.86
C SER A 141 2.16 -21.45 -21.44
N LEU A 142 2.38 -20.70 -20.34
CA LEU A 142 1.48 -19.67 -19.85
C LEU A 142 1.76 -18.28 -20.43
N SER A 143 2.76 -18.11 -21.30
CA SER A 143 3.12 -16.81 -21.86
C SER A 143 2.31 -16.41 -23.11
N ASP A 144 1.42 -17.27 -23.57
CA ASP A 144 0.62 -17.11 -24.79
C ASP A 144 -0.38 -15.92 -24.73
N GLY A 145 -0.71 -15.46 -23.55
CA GLY A 145 -1.56 -14.29 -23.33
C GLY A 145 -0.84 -13.01 -22.87
N ASN A 146 0.50 -13.01 -22.85
CA ASN A 146 1.29 -11.86 -22.39
C ASN A 146 1.04 -10.59 -23.22
N PRO A 147 0.92 -9.39 -22.58
CA PRO A 147 0.68 -9.23 -21.15
C PRO A 147 -0.77 -9.53 -20.76
N TYR A 148 -0.98 -10.23 -19.68
CA TYR A 148 -2.30 -10.32 -19.06
C TYR A 148 -2.61 -9.02 -18.33
N ILE A 149 -3.74 -8.38 -18.62
CA ILE A 149 -4.11 -7.10 -18.05
C ILE A 149 -5.24 -7.24 -17.05
N GLY A 150 -4.95 -6.87 -15.81
CA GLY A 150 -5.89 -6.90 -14.69
C GLY A 150 -6.00 -8.25 -13.99
N PRO A 151 -6.48 -8.24 -12.72
CA PRO A 151 -6.50 -9.45 -11.87
C PRO A 151 -7.29 -10.62 -12.45
N GLU A 152 -8.40 -10.34 -13.13
CA GLU A 152 -9.24 -11.39 -13.73
C GLU A 152 -8.52 -12.12 -14.89
N ALA A 153 -7.78 -11.37 -15.73
CA ALA A 153 -7.00 -11.96 -16.80
C ALA A 153 -5.87 -12.85 -16.26
N VAL A 154 -5.21 -12.42 -15.17
CA VAL A 154 -4.17 -13.21 -14.49
C VAL A 154 -4.78 -14.46 -13.86
N LEU A 155 -5.93 -14.36 -13.19
CA LEU A 155 -6.60 -15.52 -12.59
C LEU A 155 -6.92 -16.57 -13.65
N ASN A 156 -7.55 -16.19 -14.75
CA ASN A 156 -8.02 -17.11 -15.77
C ASN A 156 -6.89 -17.60 -16.70
N GLY A 157 -5.97 -16.70 -17.05
CA GLY A 157 -4.89 -16.97 -18.00
C GLY A 157 -3.68 -17.67 -17.39
N VAL A 158 -3.44 -17.50 -16.08
CA VAL A 158 -2.27 -18.05 -15.39
C VAL A 158 -2.68 -18.99 -14.26
N PHE A 159 -3.26 -18.51 -13.19
CA PHE A 159 -3.45 -19.31 -11.96
C PHE A 159 -4.38 -20.52 -12.16
N ALA A 160 -5.50 -20.36 -12.85
CA ALA A 160 -6.41 -21.45 -13.14
C ALA A 160 -5.76 -22.52 -14.04
N ARG A 161 -4.86 -22.10 -14.94
CA ARG A 161 -4.15 -23.01 -15.85
C ARG A 161 -3.06 -23.79 -15.13
N ILE A 162 -2.36 -23.19 -14.14
CA ILE A 162 -1.42 -23.92 -13.27
C ILE A 162 -2.10 -25.13 -12.65
N GLY A 163 -3.29 -24.95 -12.06
CA GLY A 163 -4.06 -26.05 -11.48
C GLY A 163 -4.52 -27.09 -12.52
N GLY A 164 -4.58 -26.74 -13.80
CA GLY A 164 -4.87 -27.66 -14.91
C GLY A 164 -3.66 -28.47 -15.34
N LEU A 165 -2.47 -27.90 -15.36
CA LEU A 165 -1.23 -28.48 -15.89
C LEU A 165 -0.51 -29.36 -14.85
N TYR A 166 -0.48 -28.93 -13.57
CA TYR A 166 0.35 -29.57 -12.57
C TYR A 166 -0.47 -30.33 -11.52
N GLU A 167 0.05 -31.47 -11.07
CA GLU A 167 -0.42 -32.22 -9.90
C GLU A 167 -0.03 -31.49 -8.62
N SER A 168 1.20 -30.96 -8.61
CA SER A 168 1.71 -30.07 -7.55
C SER A 168 2.51 -28.93 -8.15
N PHE A 169 2.30 -27.72 -7.61
CA PHE A 169 3.03 -26.53 -7.95
C PHE A 169 3.32 -25.75 -6.66
N LEU A 170 4.56 -25.79 -6.22
CA LEU A 170 4.99 -25.15 -4.98
C LEU A 170 6.01 -24.05 -5.28
N VAL A 171 5.80 -22.89 -4.69
CA VAL A 171 6.77 -21.79 -4.63
C VAL A 171 7.55 -21.95 -3.34
N THR A 172 8.87 -22.10 -3.43
CA THR A 172 9.75 -22.35 -2.27
C THR A 172 10.99 -21.48 -2.33
N ASP A 173 11.73 -21.42 -1.20
CA ASP A 173 13.01 -20.74 -1.08
C ASP A 173 12.93 -19.27 -1.54
N VAL A 174 11.86 -18.57 -1.12
CA VAL A 174 11.61 -17.18 -1.50
C VAL A 174 12.52 -16.25 -0.71
N GLU A 175 13.33 -15.47 -1.42
CA GLU A 175 14.12 -14.37 -0.87
C GLU A 175 13.69 -13.06 -1.53
N LEU A 176 13.29 -12.07 -0.74
CA LEU A 176 12.80 -10.77 -1.22
C LEU A 176 13.88 -9.69 -1.09
N HIS A 177 14.13 -8.99 -2.19
CA HIS A 177 15.10 -7.91 -2.28
C HIS A 177 14.38 -6.62 -2.67
N GLU A 178 14.33 -5.65 -1.76
CA GLU A 178 13.79 -4.32 -2.08
C GLU A 178 14.72 -3.59 -3.05
N MET A 179 14.17 -3.02 -4.08
CA MET A 179 14.89 -2.28 -5.12
C MET A 179 14.39 -0.83 -5.21
N ASN A 180 15.21 0.02 -5.83
CA ASN A 180 14.79 1.38 -6.16
C ASN A 180 13.57 1.39 -7.12
N ASN A 181 12.89 2.52 -7.20
CA ASN A 181 11.74 2.75 -8.09
C ASN A 181 10.56 1.80 -7.83
N ASN A 182 10.26 1.58 -6.54
CA ASN A 182 9.11 0.79 -6.10
C ASN A 182 9.08 -0.64 -6.66
N LYS A 183 10.25 -1.25 -6.78
CA LYS A 183 10.39 -2.62 -7.26
C LYS A 183 10.83 -3.57 -6.16
N VAL A 184 10.42 -4.83 -6.30
CA VAL A 184 10.89 -5.96 -5.49
C VAL A 184 11.36 -7.05 -6.44
N LEU A 185 12.58 -7.53 -6.24
CA LEU A 185 13.04 -8.77 -6.87
C LEU A 185 12.83 -9.90 -5.87
N ALA A 186 12.13 -10.95 -6.28
CA ALA A 186 12.04 -12.19 -5.55
C ALA A 186 12.86 -13.26 -6.29
N THR A 187 13.81 -13.90 -5.61
CA THR A 187 14.47 -15.12 -6.08
C THR A 187 13.83 -16.31 -5.39
N LEU A 188 13.55 -17.37 -6.11
CA LEU A 188 12.76 -18.49 -5.60
C LEU A 188 12.96 -19.76 -6.43
N ARG A 189 12.31 -20.85 -5.99
CA ARG A 189 12.25 -22.10 -6.70
C ARG A 189 10.80 -22.53 -6.94
N TYR A 190 10.54 -23.13 -8.11
CA TYR A 190 9.33 -23.90 -8.33
C TYR A 190 9.66 -25.38 -8.15
N LYS A 191 8.95 -26.05 -7.26
CA LYS A 191 8.91 -27.51 -7.17
C LYS A 191 7.60 -27.95 -7.79
N ILE A 192 7.70 -28.55 -8.97
CA ILE A 192 6.55 -28.84 -9.82
C ILE A 192 6.51 -30.31 -10.23
N LYS A 193 5.30 -30.84 -10.38
CA LYS A 193 5.04 -32.15 -10.95
C LYS A 193 3.84 -32.03 -11.88
N ALA A 194 4.03 -32.35 -13.16
CA ALA A 194 2.95 -32.31 -14.14
C ALA A 194 1.95 -33.46 -13.95
N LYS A 195 0.71 -33.24 -14.38
CA LYS A 195 -0.37 -34.24 -14.27
C LYS A 195 -0.21 -35.46 -15.20
N ASN A 196 0.67 -35.37 -16.18
CA ASN A 196 0.98 -36.50 -17.08
C ASN A 196 1.76 -37.66 -16.41
N GLY A 197 2.05 -37.55 -15.10
CA GLY A 197 2.75 -38.59 -14.33
C GLY A 197 4.28 -38.48 -14.39
N GLY A 198 4.80 -37.33 -14.83
CA GLY A 198 6.23 -37.03 -14.93
C GLY A 198 6.98 -37.00 -13.60
N GLU A 199 8.28 -36.78 -13.69
CA GLU A 199 9.18 -36.55 -12.53
C GLU A 199 8.90 -35.21 -11.88
N GLU A 200 9.38 -35.03 -10.65
CA GLU A 200 9.43 -33.73 -9.99
C GLU A 200 10.59 -32.90 -10.55
N PHE A 201 10.31 -31.64 -10.84
CA PHE A 201 11.31 -30.68 -11.30
C PHE A 201 11.50 -29.58 -10.26
N ASP A 202 12.74 -29.17 -10.09
CA ASP A 202 13.15 -28.03 -9.25
C ASP A 202 13.71 -26.94 -10.15
N VAL A 203 12.90 -25.90 -10.40
CA VAL A 203 13.15 -24.86 -11.41
C VAL A 203 13.61 -23.59 -10.73
N GLN A 204 14.70 -22.98 -11.24
CA GLN A 204 15.16 -21.67 -10.79
C GLN A 204 14.31 -20.55 -11.39
N VAL A 205 13.86 -19.62 -10.53
CA VAL A 205 12.94 -18.56 -10.91
C VAL A 205 13.32 -17.24 -10.24
N ALA A 206 13.07 -16.15 -10.93
CA ALA A 206 13.06 -14.83 -10.35
C ALA A 206 11.80 -14.06 -10.80
N HIS A 207 11.20 -13.34 -9.89
CA HIS A 207 10.04 -12.48 -10.13
C HIS A 207 10.43 -11.02 -9.91
N LEU A 208 10.18 -10.18 -10.89
CA LEU A 208 10.33 -8.73 -10.75
C LEU A 208 8.95 -8.10 -10.60
N TRP A 209 8.70 -7.53 -9.45
CA TRP A 209 7.47 -6.86 -9.08
C TRP A 209 7.64 -5.34 -9.17
N THR A 210 6.62 -4.62 -9.62
CA THR A 210 6.52 -3.17 -9.51
C THR A 210 5.24 -2.83 -8.76
N LEU A 211 5.33 -1.93 -7.78
CA LEU A 211 4.21 -1.55 -6.94
C LEU A 211 3.98 -0.03 -7.02
N THR A 212 2.77 0.39 -6.76
CA THR A 212 2.39 1.80 -6.59
C THR A 212 1.28 1.85 -5.55
N ASP A 213 1.43 2.70 -4.54
CA ASP A 213 0.44 2.89 -3.47
C ASP A 213 -0.01 1.57 -2.81
N GLY A 214 0.96 0.68 -2.52
CA GLY A 214 0.71 -0.62 -1.91
C GLY A 214 0.00 -1.65 -2.80
N LYS A 215 -0.13 -1.40 -4.12
CA LYS A 215 -0.71 -2.33 -5.10
C LYS A 215 0.34 -2.76 -6.12
N ILE A 216 0.25 -4.01 -6.56
CA ILE A 216 1.10 -4.56 -7.63
C ILE A 216 0.58 -4.03 -8.96
N THR A 217 1.41 -3.27 -9.66
CA THR A 217 1.09 -2.67 -10.97
C THR A 217 1.74 -3.39 -12.13
N ALA A 218 2.85 -4.11 -11.89
CA ALA A 218 3.47 -4.93 -12.93
C ALA A 218 4.20 -6.16 -12.33
N PHE A 219 4.23 -7.21 -13.11
CA PHE A 219 4.94 -8.46 -12.84
C PHE A 219 5.69 -8.92 -14.07
N GLN A 220 6.92 -9.36 -13.89
CA GLN A 220 7.71 -10.04 -14.89
C GLN A 220 8.36 -11.30 -14.29
N GLN A 221 8.03 -12.45 -14.86
CA GLN A 221 8.68 -13.71 -14.53
C GLN A 221 9.98 -13.89 -15.35
N TYR A 222 10.99 -14.44 -14.72
CA TYR A 222 12.20 -15.00 -15.32
C TYR A 222 12.35 -16.44 -14.79
N ALA A 223 12.43 -17.42 -15.67
CA ALA A 223 12.50 -18.82 -15.26
C ALA A 223 13.40 -19.63 -16.20
N ASP A 224 13.87 -20.77 -15.72
CA ASP A 224 14.46 -21.80 -16.60
C ASP A 224 13.32 -22.45 -17.42
N THR A 225 12.95 -21.81 -18.53
CA THR A 225 11.82 -22.23 -19.37
C THR A 225 12.08 -23.56 -20.07
N LYS A 226 13.35 -23.96 -20.23
CA LYS A 226 13.66 -25.30 -20.75
C LYS A 226 13.24 -26.38 -19.75
N LYS A 227 13.49 -26.16 -18.46
CA LYS A 227 13.03 -27.12 -17.43
C LYS A 227 11.50 -27.13 -17.30
N LEU A 228 10.85 -25.97 -17.44
CA LEU A 228 9.38 -25.90 -17.43
C LEU A 228 8.79 -26.71 -18.59
N ALA A 229 9.30 -26.51 -19.81
CA ALA A 229 8.85 -27.26 -20.98
C ALA A 229 9.08 -28.78 -20.80
N ASN A 230 10.26 -29.20 -20.33
CA ASN A 230 10.53 -30.64 -20.10
C ASN A 230 9.61 -31.23 -19.02
N ALA A 231 9.11 -30.45 -18.06
CA ALA A 231 8.18 -30.92 -17.04
C ALA A 231 6.76 -31.13 -17.59
N GLU A 232 6.42 -30.46 -18.68
CA GLU A 232 5.09 -30.53 -19.33
C GLU A 232 5.01 -31.60 -20.47
N GLU A 233 6.15 -32.10 -20.94
CA GLU A 233 6.24 -33.22 -21.91
C GLU A 233 5.93 -34.57 -21.25
#